data_8a8608ebea24e6cb2835c8f5ce743c4a
#
_entry.id   8a8608ebea24e6cb2835c8f5ce743c4a
#
_cell.length_a   1.000
_cell.length_b   1.000
_cell.length_c   1.000
_cell.angle_alpha   90.00
_cell.angle_beta   90.00
_cell.angle_gamma   90.00
#
_symmetry.space_group_name_H-M   'P 1'
#
loop_
_entity.id
_entity.type
_entity.pdbx_description
1 polymer ?
#
loop_
_entity_poly.entity_id
_entity_poly.type
_entity_poly.pdbx_seq_one_letter_code
_entity_poly.pdbx_strand_id
1 'polypeptide(L)'
;HPMELNIWRAPTDNDMYIKSEWKKAHYDRAYTRAYTTEVVQGRHGVKITSHASVVAETVQKILDVMIAWKIDDIGRINADIAVTKDDEFPDLPRFGVRMFLDKKLTDARYFGMGPQESYRDKHQAASHGLYRANVGDLHEDYIRPQENGSHYDCEYVELNNSRYGIVV
;
A
#
# COMPACT_ATOMS: atom_id res chain seq x y z
N HIS A 1 0.19 3.80 -14.40
CA HIS A 1 0.33 2.47 -13.80
C HIS A 1 -0.98 2.08 -13.13
N PRO A 2 -1.38 0.81 -13.17
CA PRO A 2 -2.53 0.33 -12.43
C PRO A 2 -2.26 0.37 -10.92
N MET A 3 -3.32 0.31 -10.13
CA MET A 3 -3.25 0.04 -8.70
C MET A 3 -2.82 -1.42 -8.49
N GLU A 4 -1.93 -1.67 -7.55
CA GLU A 4 -1.30 -2.97 -7.36
C GLU A 4 -1.35 -3.41 -5.90
N LEU A 5 -1.54 -4.71 -5.67
CA LEU A 5 -1.17 -5.31 -4.38
C LEU A 5 0.35 -5.31 -4.26
N ASN A 6 0.86 -4.85 -3.15
CA ASN A 6 2.29 -4.73 -2.93
C ASN A 6 2.70 -5.48 -1.66
N ILE A 7 3.64 -6.43 -1.83
CA ILE A 7 4.26 -7.17 -0.73
C ILE A 7 5.75 -6.86 -0.59
N TRP A 8 6.29 -5.98 -1.44
CA TRP A 8 7.72 -5.69 -1.50
C TRP A 8 8.04 -4.26 -1.07
N ARG A 9 9.12 -4.11 -0.34
CA ARG A 9 9.83 -2.85 -0.14
C ARG A 9 11.33 -3.07 -0.35
N ALA A 10 12.06 -2.00 -0.66
CA ALA A 10 13.52 -2.06 -0.66
C ALA A 10 14.01 -2.40 0.77
N PRO A 11 14.90 -3.39 0.91
CA PRO A 11 15.43 -3.74 2.22
C PRO A 11 16.13 -2.56 2.90
N THR A 12 15.81 -2.36 4.17
CA THR A 12 16.49 -1.38 5.02
C THR A 12 17.78 -1.95 5.61
N ASP A 13 18.55 -1.12 6.31
CA ASP A 13 19.78 -1.55 6.99
C ASP A 13 19.48 -2.66 8.03
N ASN A 14 18.32 -2.58 8.68
CA ASN A 14 17.89 -3.59 9.67
C ASN A 14 17.51 -4.94 9.05
N ASP A 15 17.25 -4.99 7.75
CA ASP A 15 16.82 -6.22 7.06
C ASP A 15 17.99 -7.10 6.58
N MET A 16 19.22 -6.82 7.02
CA MET A 16 20.42 -7.45 6.48
C MET A 16 20.37 -8.99 6.47
N TYR A 17 19.69 -9.61 7.41
CA TYR A 17 19.55 -11.08 7.49
C TYR A 17 18.35 -11.58 6.69
N ILE A 18 17.16 -11.00 6.89
CA ILE A 18 15.92 -11.50 6.32
C ILE A 18 15.79 -11.22 4.81
N LYS A 19 16.47 -10.21 4.29
CA LYS A 19 16.44 -9.86 2.86
C LYS A 19 16.82 -11.01 1.94
N SER A 20 17.68 -11.93 2.40
CA SER A 20 18.06 -13.10 1.61
C SER A 20 16.90 -14.07 1.45
N GLU A 21 16.09 -14.25 2.48
CA GLU A 21 14.90 -15.12 2.45
C GLU A 21 13.81 -14.50 1.55
N TRP A 22 13.59 -13.19 1.63
CA TRP A 22 12.66 -12.50 0.73
C TRP A 22 13.06 -12.62 -0.75
N LYS A 23 14.36 -12.53 -1.05
CA LYS A 23 14.86 -12.72 -2.43
C LYS A 23 14.73 -14.16 -2.90
N LYS A 24 14.99 -15.15 -2.05
CA LYS A 24 14.76 -16.57 -2.36
C LYS A 24 13.26 -16.83 -2.61
N ALA A 25 12.39 -16.19 -1.86
CA ALA A 25 10.93 -16.23 -2.05
C ALA A 25 10.44 -15.40 -3.26
N HIS A 26 11.33 -14.70 -3.96
CA HIS A 26 11.05 -13.86 -5.13
C HIS A 26 10.05 -12.72 -4.87
N TYR A 27 9.99 -12.19 -3.65
CA TYR A 27 9.06 -11.10 -3.31
C TYR A 27 9.32 -9.82 -4.12
N ASP A 28 10.56 -9.58 -4.52
CA ASP A 28 10.98 -8.47 -5.38
C ASP A 28 10.46 -8.56 -6.82
N ARG A 29 9.94 -9.73 -7.22
CA ARG A 29 9.40 -10.01 -8.56
C ARG A 29 7.95 -10.48 -8.52
N ALA A 30 7.33 -10.39 -7.35
CA ALA A 30 5.95 -10.83 -7.17
C ALA A 30 4.97 -9.93 -7.94
N TYR A 31 3.94 -10.54 -8.49
CA TYR A 31 2.87 -9.85 -9.20
C TYR A 31 1.51 -10.50 -8.91
N THR A 32 0.45 -9.74 -9.13
CA THR A 32 -0.91 -10.23 -8.95
C THR A 32 -1.40 -10.93 -10.21
N ARG A 33 -1.94 -12.13 -10.06
CA ARG A 33 -2.60 -12.90 -11.10
C ARG A 33 -4.07 -13.11 -10.75
N ALA A 34 -4.97 -12.55 -11.53
CA ALA A 34 -6.41 -12.79 -11.40
C ALA A 34 -6.81 -14.11 -12.08
N TYR A 35 -7.67 -14.87 -11.43
CA TYR A 35 -8.27 -16.09 -11.95
C TYR A 35 -9.69 -15.85 -12.43
N THR A 36 -10.49 -15.18 -11.63
CA THR A 36 -11.88 -14.85 -11.95
C THR A 36 -12.16 -13.42 -11.55
N THR A 37 -13.01 -12.77 -12.33
CA THR A 37 -13.56 -11.46 -12.02
C THR A 37 -15.02 -11.42 -12.39
N GLU A 38 -15.86 -11.10 -11.44
CA GLU A 38 -17.28 -10.90 -11.59
C GLU A 38 -17.62 -9.44 -11.39
N VAL A 39 -18.49 -8.90 -12.25
CA VAL A 39 -18.96 -7.52 -12.17
C VAL A 39 -20.48 -7.55 -12.05
N VAL A 40 -20.99 -6.96 -11.00
CA VAL A 40 -22.42 -6.83 -10.74
C VAL A 40 -22.78 -5.34 -10.69
N GLN A 41 -23.61 -4.91 -11.62
CA GLN A 41 -24.12 -3.55 -11.65
C GLN A 41 -25.44 -3.46 -10.85
N GLY A 42 -25.45 -2.63 -9.84
CA GLY A 42 -26.61 -2.28 -9.05
C GLY A 42 -27.21 -0.93 -9.45
N ARG A 43 -28.29 -0.52 -8.77
CA ARG A 43 -28.97 0.74 -9.01
C ARG A 43 -28.08 1.97 -8.69
N HIS A 44 -27.22 1.86 -7.68
CA HIS A 44 -26.42 2.95 -7.11
C HIS A 44 -24.92 2.66 -7.12
N GLY A 45 -24.45 1.83 -8.03
CA GLY A 45 -23.03 1.55 -8.14
C GLY A 45 -22.70 0.18 -8.73
N VAL A 46 -21.43 -0.15 -8.67
CA VAL A 46 -20.89 -1.38 -9.22
C VAL A 46 -20.14 -2.14 -8.13
N LYS A 47 -20.32 -3.44 -8.08
CA LYS A 47 -19.49 -4.35 -7.29
C LYS A 47 -18.65 -5.21 -8.23
N ILE A 48 -17.33 -5.23 -7.98
CA ILE A 48 -16.39 -6.09 -8.70
C ILE A 48 -15.78 -7.04 -7.68
N THR A 49 -15.91 -8.33 -7.91
CA THR A 49 -15.31 -9.36 -7.03
C THR A 49 -14.29 -10.14 -7.84
N SER A 50 -13.06 -10.24 -7.33
CA SER A 50 -11.99 -10.96 -7.99
C SER A 50 -11.37 -11.98 -7.05
N HIS A 51 -11.15 -13.19 -7.56
CA HIS A 51 -10.23 -14.15 -6.96
C HIS A 51 -8.89 -14.04 -7.67
N ALA A 52 -7.86 -13.81 -6.90
CA ALA A 52 -6.50 -13.59 -7.40
C ALA A 52 -5.48 -14.28 -6.51
N SER A 53 -4.24 -14.30 -6.94
CA SER A 53 -3.10 -14.62 -6.07
C SER A 53 -1.94 -13.70 -6.34
N VAL A 54 -1.10 -13.55 -5.33
CA VAL A 54 0.24 -12.98 -5.51
C VAL A 54 1.19 -14.14 -5.74
N VAL A 55 1.87 -14.11 -6.87
CA VAL A 55 2.77 -15.15 -7.36
C VAL A 55 4.07 -14.54 -7.85
N ALA A 56 5.09 -15.37 -8.01
CA ALA A 56 6.32 -15.00 -8.71
C ALA A 56 6.72 -16.12 -9.67
N GLU A 57 7.62 -15.83 -10.59
CA GLU A 57 8.19 -16.84 -11.48
C GLU A 57 8.90 -17.93 -10.66
N THR A 58 8.72 -19.19 -11.06
CA THR A 58 9.36 -20.39 -10.48
C THR A 58 9.01 -20.69 -9.02
N VAL A 59 8.14 -19.94 -8.38
CA VAL A 59 7.66 -20.22 -7.03
C VAL A 59 6.14 -20.45 -7.02
N GLN A 60 5.68 -21.11 -5.97
CA GLN A 60 4.27 -21.36 -5.75
C GLN A 60 3.52 -20.06 -5.36
N LYS A 61 2.21 -20.16 -5.21
CA LYS A 61 1.36 -19.07 -4.78
C LYS A 61 1.75 -18.57 -3.39
N ILE A 62 2.19 -17.32 -3.30
CA ILE A 62 2.61 -16.67 -2.05
C ILE A 62 1.37 -16.30 -1.24
N LEU A 63 0.39 -15.65 -1.89
CA LEU A 63 -0.87 -15.24 -1.29
C LEU A 63 -2.04 -15.69 -2.13
N ASP A 64 -3.09 -16.16 -1.46
CA ASP A 64 -4.44 -16.26 -2.01
C ASP A 64 -5.24 -15.03 -1.64
N VAL A 65 -5.94 -14.42 -2.60
CA VAL A 65 -6.52 -13.10 -2.41
C VAL A 65 -7.93 -13.04 -2.97
N MET A 66 -8.87 -12.64 -2.10
CA MET A 66 -10.23 -12.26 -2.51
C MET A 66 -10.38 -10.76 -2.38
N ILE A 67 -10.75 -10.08 -3.47
CA ILE A 67 -10.93 -8.63 -3.49
C ILE A 67 -12.37 -8.32 -3.89
N ALA A 68 -13.04 -7.49 -3.11
CA ALA A 68 -14.34 -6.94 -3.45
C ALA A 68 -14.28 -5.41 -3.47
N TRP A 69 -14.39 -4.84 -4.66
CA TRP A 69 -14.53 -3.40 -4.87
C TRP A 69 -16.00 -3.03 -4.90
N LYS A 70 -16.37 -1.97 -4.21
CA LYS A 70 -17.69 -1.34 -4.27
C LYS A 70 -17.48 0.12 -4.69
N ILE A 71 -18.00 0.48 -5.84
CA ILE A 71 -17.90 1.81 -6.41
C ILE A 71 -19.31 2.38 -6.46
N ASP A 72 -19.58 3.47 -5.75
CA ASP A 72 -20.89 4.11 -5.74
C ASP A 72 -21.03 5.22 -6.79
N ASP A 73 -22.26 5.72 -6.93
CA ASP A 73 -22.64 6.74 -7.91
C ASP A 73 -22.11 8.15 -7.58
N ILE A 74 -21.53 8.36 -6.40
CA ILE A 74 -20.85 9.61 -6.02
C ILE A 74 -19.32 9.50 -6.06
N GLY A 75 -18.80 8.38 -6.58
CA GLY A 75 -17.38 8.17 -6.82
C GLY A 75 -16.58 7.65 -5.63
N ARG A 76 -17.22 7.16 -4.56
CA ARG A 76 -16.51 6.47 -3.47
C ARG A 76 -16.18 5.05 -3.87
N ILE A 77 -14.97 4.63 -3.51
CA ILE A 77 -14.47 3.28 -3.79
C ILE A 77 -14.13 2.65 -2.45
N ASN A 78 -14.80 1.54 -2.12
CA ASN A 78 -14.44 0.69 -0.98
C ASN A 78 -13.79 -0.59 -1.50
N ALA A 79 -12.73 -1.03 -0.83
CA ALA A 79 -12.04 -2.27 -1.13
C ALA A 79 -12.01 -3.16 0.10
N ASP A 80 -12.63 -4.34 -0.01
CA ASP A 80 -12.52 -5.40 0.99
C ASP A 80 -11.53 -6.43 0.44
N ILE A 81 -10.40 -6.61 1.12
CA ILE A 81 -9.32 -7.50 0.67
C ILE A 81 -9.06 -8.56 1.74
N ALA A 82 -9.42 -9.80 1.45
CA ALA A 82 -9.12 -10.95 2.28
C ALA A 82 -7.91 -11.70 1.71
N VAL A 83 -6.95 -12.01 2.57
CA VAL A 83 -5.67 -12.60 2.17
C VAL A 83 -5.33 -13.79 3.05
N THR A 84 -4.88 -14.86 2.42
CA THR A 84 -4.27 -16.00 3.10
C THR A 84 -2.85 -16.18 2.58
N LYS A 85 -1.87 -16.11 3.48
CA LYS A 85 -0.46 -16.38 3.15
C LYS A 85 -0.19 -17.87 3.27
N ASP A 86 0.60 -18.40 2.37
CA ASP A 86 1.15 -19.74 2.48
C ASP A 86 2.26 -19.75 3.54
N ASP A 87 2.14 -20.64 4.52
CA ASP A 87 3.03 -20.71 5.69
C ASP A 87 4.46 -21.16 5.36
N GLU A 88 4.68 -21.75 4.20
CA GLU A 88 6.02 -22.11 3.72
C GLU A 88 6.87 -20.89 3.31
N PHE A 89 6.21 -19.74 3.08
CA PHE A 89 6.91 -18.51 2.75
C PHE A 89 7.28 -17.69 3.99
N PRO A 90 8.40 -16.95 3.97
CA PRO A 90 8.80 -16.06 5.07
C PRO A 90 7.78 -14.96 5.31
N ASP A 91 7.92 -14.25 6.43
CA ASP A 91 7.10 -13.08 6.72
C ASP A 91 7.25 -12.01 5.64
N LEU A 92 6.13 -11.37 5.30
CA LEU A 92 6.12 -10.34 4.29
C LEU A 92 6.81 -9.06 4.79
N PRO A 93 7.68 -8.41 3.98
CA PRO A 93 8.24 -7.11 4.34
C PRO A 93 7.19 -6.02 4.47
N ARG A 94 6.10 -6.14 3.72
CA ARG A 94 4.88 -5.33 3.83
C ARG A 94 3.72 -6.00 3.13
N PHE A 95 2.52 -5.51 3.42
CA PHE A 95 1.33 -5.80 2.61
C PHE A 95 0.48 -4.54 2.50
N GLY A 96 0.00 -4.24 1.30
CA GLY A 96 -0.86 -3.10 1.07
C GLY A 96 -1.23 -2.90 -0.39
N VAL A 97 -1.93 -1.82 -0.65
CA VAL A 97 -2.28 -1.36 -2.00
C VAL A 97 -1.37 -0.21 -2.37
N ARG A 98 -0.70 -0.32 -3.51
CA ARG A 98 0.13 0.74 -4.07
C ARG A 98 -0.62 1.45 -5.18
N MET A 99 -0.73 2.77 -5.07
CA MET A 99 -1.33 3.64 -6.07
C MET A 99 -0.28 4.58 -6.66
N PHE A 100 -0.34 4.77 -7.97
CA PHE A 100 0.49 5.74 -8.69
C PHE A 100 -0.39 6.93 -9.07
N LEU A 101 -0.15 8.06 -8.43
CA LEU A 101 -0.94 9.26 -8.59
C LEU A 101 -0.26 10.29 -9.50
N ASP A 102 -1.03 11.27 -9.97
CA ASP A 102 -0.48 12.38 -10.75
C ASP A 102 0.51 13.17 -9.87
N LYS A 103 1.72 13.40 -10.40
CA LYS A 103 2.77 14.20 -9.74
C LYS A 103 2.35 15.64 -9.41
N LYS A 104 1.24 16.11 -9.96
CA LYS A 104 0.66 17.42 -9.64
C LYS A 104 -0.09 17.45 -8.31
N LEU A 105 -0.35 16.32 -7.70
CA LEU A 105 -0.94 16.21 -6.36
C LEU A 105 0.19 16.38 -5.34
N THR A 106 0.52 17.62 -5.03
CA THR A 106 1.68 17.98 -4.19
C THR A 106 1.31 18.36 -2.76
N ASP A 107 0.04 18.68 -2.51
CA ASP A 107 -0.42 19.05 -1.18
C ASP A 107 -0.96 17.82 -0.46
N ALA A 108 -0.32 17.45 0.64
CA ALA A 108 -0.74 16.36 1.50
C ALA A 108 -1.41 16.90 2.78
N ARG A 109 -2.55 16.32 3.15
CA ARG A 109 -3.17 16.48 4.45
C ARG A 109 -3.52 15.11 4.99
N TYR A 110 -3.14 14.81 6.21
CA TYR A 110 -3.41 13.51 6.81
C TYR A 110 -3.75 13.64 8.29
N PHE A 111 -4.53 12.70 8.79
CA PHE A 111 -4.81 12.54 10.21
C PHE A 111 -4.18 11.23 10.67
N GLY A 112 -3.13 11.33 11.47
CA GLY A 112 -2.29 10.21 11.88
C GLY A 112 -1.08 10.68 12.69
N MET A 113 -0.08 9.83 12.82
CA MET A 113 1.15 10.16 13.53
C MET A 113 2.05 11.07 12.68
N GLY A 114 2.44 12.21 13.26
CA GLY A 114 3.26 13.23 12.59
C GLY A 114 3.80 14.27 13.58
N PRO A 115 4.31 15.42 13.12
CA PRO A 115 4.47 15.85 11.70
C PRO A 115 5.60 15.15 10.94
N GLN A 116 6.63 14.65 11.67
CA GLN A 116 7.74 13.91 11.07
C GLN A 116 7.27 12.54 10.58
N GLU A 117 8.05 11.92 9.72
CA GLU A 117 7.81 10.54 9.37
C GLU A 117 7.79 9.66 10.63
N SER A 118 6.94 8.67 10.61
CA SER A 118 6.77 7.75 11.72
C SER A 118 6.66 6.31 11.20
N TYR A 119 7.14 5.39 11.99
CA TYR A 119 7.08 3.97 11.73
C TYR A 119 6.87 3.24 13.04
N ARG A 120 6.53 1.97 13.01
CA ARG A 120 6.18 1.18 14.17
C ARG A 120 7.21 1.23 15.30
N ASP A 121 8.48 1.34 14.96
CA ASP A 121 9.62 1.38 15.91
C ASP A 121 10.15 2.79 16.18
N LYS A 122 9.68 3.82 15.46
CA LYS A 122 10.12 5.22 15.63
C LYS A 122 8.98 6.23 15.69
N HIS A 123 7.91 5.90 16.38
CA HIS A 123 6.73 6.77 16.52
C HIS A 123 6.73 7.66 17.77
N GLN A 124 7.69 7.50 18.69
CA GLN A 124 7.70 8.25 19.96
C GLN A 124 7.95 9.75 19.81
N ALA A 125 8.58 10.18 18.72
CA ALA A 125 8.78 11.60 18.40
C ALA A 125 7.56 12.23 17.70
N ALA A 126 6.57 11.44 17.34
CA ALA A 126 5.37 11.87 16.65
C ALA A 126 4.16 11.92 17.61
N SER A 127 3.16 12.70 17.27
CA SER A 127 1.87 12.74 17.96
C SER A 127 0.74 12.53 16.96
N HIS A 128 -0.36 11.95 17.42
CA HIS A 128 -1.54 11.78 16.59
C HIS A 128 -2.27 13.10 16.40
N GLY A 129 -2.49 13.51 15.17
CA GLY A 129 -3.10 14.80 14.86
C GLY A 129 -3.32 15.03 13.37
N LEU A 130 -3.85 16.21 13.05
CA LEU A 130 -4.07 16.67 11.68
C LEU A 130 -2.86 17.47 11.21
N TYR A 131 -2.23 16.99 10.15
CA TYR A 131 -1.03 17.60 9.58
C TYR A 131 -1.20 17.96 8.12
N ARG A 132 -0.40 18.91 7.67
CA ARG A 132 -0.25 19.31 6.27
C ARG A 132 1.21 19.41 5.92
N ALA A 133 1.56 18.94 4.71
CA ALA A 133 2.91 19.04 4.17
C ALA A 133 2.86 19.11 2.64
N ASN A 134 3.90 19.63 2.02
CA ASN A 134 4.13 19.36 0.62
C ASN A 134 4.71 17.94 0.49
N VAL A 135 4.27 17.17 -0.49
CA VAL A 135 4.74 15.77 -0.69
C VAL A 135 6.28 15.69 -0.82
N GLY A 136 6.90 16.72 -1.43
CA GLY A 136 8.36 16.79 -1.55
C GLY A 136 9.08 16.95 -0.21
N ASP A 137 8.42 17.54 0.79
CA ASP A 137 9.00 17.77 2.12
C ASP A 137 8.89 16.54 3.05
N LEU A 138 8.21 15.48 2.60
CA LEU A 138 8.08 14.22 3.34
C LEU A 138 9.27 13.27 3.12
N HIS A 139 10.30 13.71 2.41
CA HIS A 139 11.51 12.94 2.17
C HIS A 139 12.58 13.23 3.23
N GLU A 140 13.22 12.17 3.71
CA GLU A 140 14.35 12.25 4.64
C GLU A 140 15.63 11.70 4.00
N ASP A 141 16.71 12.46 4.07
CA ASP A 141 18.01 12.08 3.50
C ASP A 141 18.80 11.16 4.45
N TYR A 142 18.39 9.90 4.52
CA TYR A 142 19.10 8.90 5.31
C TYR A 142 20.44 8.49 4.70
N ILE A 143 21.49 8.42 5.53
CA ILE A 143 22.82 7.94 5.13
C ILE A 143 22.78 6.44 4.78
N ARG A 144 21.95 5.67 5.50
CA ARG A 144 21.73 4.24 5.26
C ARG A 144 20.28 3.99 4.88
N PRO A 145 20.00 2.92 4.10
CA PRO A 145 18.62 2.61 3.72
C PRO A 145 17.71 2.46 4.91
N GLN A 146 16.61 3.25 4.92
CA GLN A 146 15.54 3.22 5.89
C GLN A 146 14.19 3.34 5.19
N GLU A 147 13.10 3.02 5.90
CA GLU A 147 11.76 3.43 5.47
C GLU A 147 11.71 4.96 5.45
N ASN A 148 11.14 5.53 4.42
CA ASN A 148 11.20 6.96 4.15
C ASN A 148 9.81 7.51 3.81
N GLY A 149 9.45 8.64 4.43
CA GLY A 149 8.18 9.32 4.20
C GLY A 149 6.96 8.54 4.71
N SER A 150 7.15 7.55 5.57
CA SER A 150 6.08 6.76 6.15
C SER A 150 5.37 7.52 7.26
N HIS A 151 4.04 7.40 7.33
CA HIS A 151 3.23 7.89 8.44
C HIS A 151 2.41 6.72 9.00
N TYR A 152 2.56 6.50 10.31
CA TYR A 152 1.94 5.40 11.04
C TYR A 152 0.58 5.81 11.59
N ASP A 153 -0.32 4.84 11.74
CA ASP A 153 -1.63 5.03 12.37
C ASP A 153 -2.44 6.18 11.72
N CYS A 154 -2.47 6.19 10.38
CA CYS A 154 -3.25 7.16 9.63
C CYS A 154 -4.69 6.68 9.44
N GLU A 155 -5.66 7.52 9.78
CA GLU A 155 -7.07 7.29 9.51
C GLU A 155 -7.47 7.69 8.09
N TYR A 156 -6.82 8.72 7.57
CA TYR A 156 -6.97 9.12 6.16
C TYR A 156 -5.77 9.93 5.69
N VAL A 157 -5.58 9.96 4.38
CA VAL A 157 -4.71 10.90 3.68
C VAL A 157 -5.47 11.54 2.51
N GLU A 158 -5.33 12.84 2.38
CA GLU A 158 -5.80 13.63 1.25
C GLU A 158 -4.60 14.13 0.48
N LEU A 159 -4.58 13.85 -0.83
CA LEU A 159 -3.59 14.41 -1.75
C LEU A 159 -4.34 15.24 -2.79
N ASN A 160 -3.96 16.50 -2.93
CA ASN A 160 -4.68 17.42 -3.81
C ASN A 160 -3.76 18.44 -4.50
N ASN A 161 -4.37 19.16 -5.40
CA ASN A 161 -3.90 20.44 -5.95
C ASN A 161 -5.08 21.40 -6.02
N SER A 162 -4.90 22.58 -6.67
CA SER A 162 -5.96 23.59 -6.78
C SER A 162 -7.20 23.16 -7.60
N ARG A 163 -7.21 21.99 -8.24
CA ARG A 163 -8.25 21.55 -9.18
C ARG A 163 -8.91 20.24 -8.79
N TYR A 164 -8.17 19.28 -8.29
CA TYR A 164 -8.65 17.93 -7.94
C TYR A 164 -7.80 17.30 -6.86
N GLY A 165 -8.32 16.25 -6.25
CA GLY A 165 -7.62 15.49 -5.22
C GLY A 165 -8.21 14.10 -5.05
N ILE A 166 -7.59 13.34 -4.16
CA ILE A 166 -8.05 12.04 -3.71
C ILE A 166 -7.96 11.99 -2.18
N VAL A 167 -8.92 11.35 -1.57
CA VAL A 167 -8.90 10.98 -0.15
C VAL A 167 -8.91 9.47 -0.04
N VAL A 168 -8.01 8.92 0.75
CA VAL A 168 -7.87 7.48 1.00
C VAL A 168 -7.94 7.23 2.49
#